data_31f8b21fc6a7b051cd27334f5e3e17cb
#
_entry.id   31f8b21fc6a7b051cd27334f5e3e17cb
#
_cell.length_a   1.000
_cell.length_b   1.000
_cell.length_c   1.000
_cell.angle_alpha   90.00
_cell.angle_beta   90.00
_cell.angle_gamma   90.00
#
_symmetry.space_group_name_H-M   'P 1'
#
loop_
_entity.id
_entity.type
_entity.pdbx_description
1 polymer ?
#
loop_
_entity_poly.entity_id
_entity_poly.type
_entity_poly.pdbx_seq_one_letter_code
_entity_poly.pdbx_strand_id
1 'polypeptide(L)'
;MKTNTMKCDLGRVTGLRHAFTIVELLVVIAIIGILAALLLPVLAKARIAAQKRQAAVEISQIVGAIQQYDSVYGRFPVSANDQALAGTNDFTCGGAGYDINGINQLWTMGVTNNAEVIAILMDNANTTATFANMNHQKNPQRTIFLNAKMASDTNSPGVGPDGVYRDPWAGPYIITMDLTYDEQCHDAYYCQRAVSQNPPGSPTSQTGFNGLFNPDTGGQTDNYLYHGKVMVWSAGPDRKIDIANPPTTPANVGVNKDNVLSWQ
;
A
#
# COMPACT_ATOMS: atom_id res chain seq x y z
N MET A 1 42.59 -33.63 -80.72
CA MET A 1 41.84 -33.57 -79.46
C MET A 1 42.01 -32.18 -78.89
N LYS A 2 40.99 -31.25 -79.04
CA LYS A 2 41.13 -29.88 -78.58
C LYS A 2 40.33 -29.80 -77.26
N THR A 3 41.00 -29.55 -76.16
CA THR A 3 40.38 -29.31 -74.84
C THR A 3 39.94 -27.86 -74.74
N ASN A 4 38.66 -27.65 -74.63
CA ASN A 4 38.03 -26.35 -74.45
C ASN A 4 37.94 -26.05 -72.91
N THR A 5 38.74 -25.14 -72.41
CA THR A 5 38.70 -24.67 -71.02
C THR A 5 37.69 -23.55 -70.91
N MET A 6 36.58 -23.83 -70.24
CA MET A 6 35.51 -22.87 -69.88
C MET A 6 36.01 -22.00 -68.71
N LYS A 7 36.24 -20.74 -68.93
CA LYS A 7 36.48 -19.77 -67.84
C LYS A 7 35.18 -19.31 -67.25
N CYS A 8 34.92 -19.65 -65.99
CA CYS A 8 33.85 -19.07 -65.20
C CYS A 8 34.27 -17.65 -64.79
N ASP A 9 33.59 -16.65 -65.32
CA ASP A 9 33.75 -15.25 -64.91
C ASP A 9 32.88 -15.02 -63.70
N LEU A 10 33.47 -14.97 -62.52
CA LEU A 10 32.79 -14.62 -61.25
C LEU A 10 32.61 -13.08 -61.24
N GLY A 11 31.46 -12.64 -61.71
CA GLY A 11 31.02 -11.26 -61.58
C GLY A 11 31.07 -10.78 -60.12
N ARG A 12 32.03 -9.93 -59.81
CA ARG A 12 32.23 -9.28 -58.51
C ARG A 12 31.09 -8.29 -58.32
N VAL A 13 30.05 -8.68 -57.58
CA VAL A 13 29.01 -7.76 -57.12
C VAL A 13 29.64 -6.82 -56.09
N THR A 14 30.08 -5.65 -56.55
CA THR A 14 30.46 -4.56 -55.63
C THR A 14 29.22 -3.92 -55.06
N GLY A 15 28.71 -4.48 -53.97
CA GLY A 15 27.69 -3.82 -53.16
C GLY A 15 28.23 -2.50 -52.64
N LEU A 16 27.63 -1.39 -53.04
CA LEU A 16 27.89 -0.07 -52.49
C LEU A 16 27.64 -0.10 -50.98
N ARG A 17 28.73 -0.20 -50.22
CA ARG A 17 28.69 -0.03 -48.78
C ARG A 17 28.53 1.47 -48.51
N HIS A 18 27.30 1.88 -48.22
CA HIS A 18 27.06 3.22 -47.69
C HIS A 18 27.78 3.33 -46.34
N ALA A 19 28.82 4.09 -46.26
CA ALA A 19 29.51 4.41 -45.02
C ALA A 19 28.70 5.51 -44.30
N PHE A 20 28.32 5.27 -43.04
CA PHE A 20 27.62 6.24 -42.20
C PHE A 20 28.54 7.46 -41.93
N THR A 21 28.00 8.66 -42.13
CA THR A 21 28.75 9.88 -41.76
C THR A 21 28.62 10.16 -40.25
N ILE A 22 29.66 10.82 -39.70
CA ILE A 22 29.63 11.25 -38.27
C ILE A 22 28.46 12.18 -38.03
N VAL A 23 28.10 13.00 -38.98
CA VAL A 23 26.96 13.95 -38.88
C VAL A 23 25.62 13.20 -38.79
N GLU A 24 25.40 12.15 -39.61
CA GLU A 24 24.18 11.34 -39.54
C GLU A 24 24.03 10.67 -38.17
N LEU A 25 25.13 10.14 -37.60
CA LEU A 25 25.12 9.56 -36.27
C LEU A 25 24.81 10.62 -35.21
N LEU A 26 25.42 11.81 -35.31
CA LEU A 26 25.23 12.89 -34.34
C LEU A 26 23.79 13.40 -34.32
N VAL A 27 23.15 13.56 -35.51
CA VAL A 27 21.75 13.98 -35.62
C VAL A 27 20.81 12.93 -34.97
N VAL A 28 21.07 11.65 -35.21
CA VAL A 28 20.25 10.57 -34.63
C VAL A 28 20.32 10.57 -33.11
N ILE A 29 21.52 10.65 -32.53
CA ILE A 29 21.64 10.68 -31.04
C ILE A 29 21.07 11.96 -30.44
N ALA A 30 21.13 13.11 -31.16
CA ALA A 30 20.51 14.34 -30.71
C ALA A 30 18.96 14.21 -30.65
N ILE A 31 18.34 13.62 -31.68
CA ILE A 31 16.89 13.39 -31.71
C ILE A 31 16.49 12.41 -30.59
N ILE A 32 17.21 11.29 -30.44
CA ILE A 32 16.94 10.30 -29.38
C ILE A 32 17.09 10.97 -28.00
N GLY A 33 18.11 11.79 -27.80
CA GLY A 33 18.33 12.52 -26.57
C GLY A 33 17.17 13.46 -26.20
N ILE A 34 16.66 14.22 -27.18
CA ILE A 34 15.49 15.11 -26.98
C ILE A 34 14.25 14.29 -26.65
N LEU A 35 13.97 13.21 -27.39
CA LEU A 35 12.81 12.35 -27.14
C LEU A 35 12.89 11.69 -25.76
N ALA A 36 14.05 11.15 -25.37
CA ALA A 36 14.27 10.56 -24.06
C ALA A 36 14.06 11.57 -22.94
N ALA A 37 14.57 12.80 -23.08
CA ALA A 37 14.43 13.85 -22.08
C ALA A 37 12.96 14.21 -21.80
N LEU A 38 12.09 14.14 -22.81
CA LEU A 38 10.65 14.39 -22.66
C LEU A 38 9.88 13.17 -22.13
N LEU A 39 10.30 11.94 -22.48
CA LEU A 39 9.60 10.71 -22.10
C LEU A 39 9.87 10.26 -20.68
N LEU A 40 11.11 10.41 -20.18
CA LEU A 40 11.48 9.92 -18.84
C LEU A 40 10.63 10.48 -17.69
N PRO A 41 10.36 11.80 -17.61
CA PRO A 41 9.53 12.34 -16.53
C PRO A 41 8.05 11.92 -16.65
N VAL A 42 7.54 11.73 -17.85
CA VAL A 42 6.16 11.26 -18.08
C VAL A 42 6.03 9.80 -17.64
N LEU A 43 7.00 8.95 -17.99
CA LEU A 43 7.01 7.54 -17.62
C LEU A 43 7.08 7.35 -16.09
N ALA A 44 7.90 8.16 -15.40
CA ALA A 44 7.98 8.12 -13.94
C ALA A 44 6.62 8.44 -13.27
N LYS A 45 5.94 9.49 -13.73
CA LYS A 45 4.60 9.85 -13.23
C LYS A 45 3.56 8.78 -13.54
N ALA A 46 3.59 8.20 -14.74
CA ALA A 46 2.69 7.12 -15.13
C ALA A 46 2.87 5.87 -14.26
N ARG A 47 4.12 5.51 -13.92
CA ARG A 47 4.44 4.40 -13.02
C ARG A 47 3.85 4.63 -11.63
N ILE A 48 4.06 5.80 -11.03
CA ILE A 48 3.49 6.14 -9.72
C ILE A 48 1.96 6.07 -9.75
N ALA A 49 1.33 6.61 -10.80
CA ALA A 49 -0.13 6.55 -10.94
C ALA A 49 -0.64 5.11 -11.07
N ALA A 50 0.07 4.24 -11.79
CA ALA A 50 -0.27 2.81 -11.88
C ALA A 50 -0.13 2.10 -10.52
N GLN A 51 0.94 2.37 -9.77
CA GLN A 51 1.14 1.81 -8.44
C GLN A 51 0.07 2.30 -7.43
N LYS A 52 -0.34 3.57 -7.48
CA LYS A 52 -1.45 4.09 -6.65
C LYS A 52 -2.77 3.34 -6.94
N ARG A 53 -3.08 3.10 -8.20
CA ARG A 53 -4.28 2.32 -8.58
C ARG A 53 -4.18 0.87 -8.10
N GLN A 54 -3.01 0.27 -8.20
CA GLN A 54 -2.77 -1.08 -7.68
C GLN A 54 -2.99 -1.13 -6.16
N ALA A 55 -2.42 -0.18 -5.41
CA ALA A 55 -2.62 -0.08 -3.97
C ALA A 55 -4.11 0.09 -3.61
N ALA A 56 -4.86 0.92 -4.34
CA ALA A 56 -6.29 1.10 -4.12
C ALA A 56 -7.08 -0.19 -4.35
N VAL A 57 -6.72 -0.99 -5.37
CA VAL A 57 -7.34 -2.30 -5.62
C VAL A 57 -7.02 -3.28 -4.49
N GLU A 58 -5.76 -3.37 -4.06
CA GLU A 58 -5.33 -4.25 -2.97
C GLU A 58 -6.01 -3.85 -1.65
N ILE A 59 -6.11 -2.56 -1.35
CA ILE A 59 -6.86 -2.01 -0.20
C ILE A 59 -8.33 -2.46 -0.26
N SER A 60 -8.99 -2.32 -1.41
CA SER A 60 -10.39 -2.75 -1.58
C SER A 60 -10.55 -4.26 -1.39
N GLN A 61 -9.57 -5.05 -1.81
CA GLN A 61 -9.56 -6.51 -1.58
C GLN A 61 -9.42 -6.85 -0.10
N ILE A 62 -8.56 -6.15 0.65
CA ILE A 62 -8.42 -6.34 2.10
C ILE A 62 -9.72 -5.99 2.82
N VAL A 63 -10.32 -4.82 2.53
CA VAL A 63 -11.61 -4.41 3.10
C VAL A 63 -12.69 -5.45 2.81
N GLY A 64 -12.83 -5.87 1.55
CA GLY A 64 -13.82 -6.88 1.15
C GLY A 64 -13.59 -8.22 1.83
N ALA A 65 -12.35 -8.65 1.98
CA ALA A 65 -12.00 -9.90 2.68
C ALA A 65 -12.36 -9.85 4.16
N ILE A 66 -12.12 -8.72 4.86
CA ILE A 66 -12.49 -8.54 6.26
C ILE A 66 -14.00 -8.53 6.43
N GLN A 67 -14.74 -7.81 5.57
CA GLN A 67 -16.20 -7.75 5.60
C GLN A 67 -16.83 -9.12 5.31
N GLN A 68 -16.28 -9.87 4.36
CA GLN A 68 -16.72 -11.22 4.07
C GLN A 68 -16.44 -12.16 5.24
N TYR A 69 -15.29 -12.05 5.89
CA TYR A 69 -14.96 -12.81 7.09
C TYR A 69 -15.94 -12.50 8.23
N ASP A 70 -16.22 -11.21 8.49
CA ASP A 70 -17.21 -10.78 9.48
C ASP A 70 -18.60 -11.35 9.17
N SER A 71 -19.02 -11.32 7.92
CA SER A 71 -20.32 -11.90 7.47
C SER A 71 -20.42 -13.41 7.73
N VAL A 72 -19.33 -14.15 7.62
CA VAL A 72 -19.30 -15.63 7.81
C VAL A 72 -19.21 -16.01 9.27
N TYR A 73 -18.40 -15.29 10.05
CA TYR A 73 -18.06 -15.68 11.42
C TYR A 73 -18.67 -14.78 12.49
N GLY A 74 -19.29 -13.65 12.13
CA GLY A 74 -19.85 -12.66 13.05
C GLY A 74 -18.79 -12.03 13.94
N ARG A 75 -17.55 -11.96 13.47
CA ARG A 75 -16.42 -11.38 14.20
C ARG A 75 -15.31 -10.96 13.23
N PHE A 76 -14.45 -10.05 13.68
CA PHE A 76 -13.28 -9.64 12.91
C PHE A 76 -12.12 -10.65 12.96
N PRO A 77 -11.23 -10.66 11.93
CA PRO A 77 -10.10 -11.57 11.83
C PRO A 77 -8.92 -11.13 12.71
N VAL A 78 -9.11 -11.13 14.02
CA VAL A 78 -8.10 -10.75 15.02
C VAL A 78 -7.73 -11.92 15.91
N SER A 79 -6.49 -11.95 16.40
CA SER A 79 -6.07 -12.92 17.41
C SER A 79 -6.72 -12.62 18.78
N ALA A 80 -6.67 -13.58 19.68
CA ALA A 80 -7.12 -13.33 21.06
C ALA A 80 -6.21 -12.33 21.79
N ASN A 81 -4.93 -12.31 21.41
CA ASN A 81 -3.95 -11.38 21.96
C ASN A 81 -4.23 -9.95 21.49
N ASP A 82 -4.47 -9.75 20.19
CA ASP A 82 -4.78 -8.44 19.63
C ASP A 82 -6.12 -7.90 20.17
N GLN A 83 -7.11 -8.77 20.31
CA GLN A 83 -8.38 -8.39 20.93
C GLN A 83 -8.21 -7.98 22.41
N ALA A 84 -7.34 -8.64 23.13
CA ALA A 84 -7.02 -8.27 24.52
C ALA A 84 -6.25 -6.95 24.60
N LEU A 85 -5.36 -6.67 23.63
CA LEU A 85 -4.64 -5.40 23.50
C LEU A 85 -5.57 -4.23 23.14
N ALA A 86 -6.54 -4.46 22.26
CA ALA A 86 -7.54 -3.47 21.90
C ALA A 86 -8.43 -3.07 23.10
N GLY A 87 -8.72 -4.03 23.97
CA GLY A 87 -9.58 -3.79 25.14
C GLY A 87 -11.00 -3.38 24.75
N THR A 88 -11.34 -2.12 24.99
CA THR A 88 -12.66 -1.51 24.64
C THR A 88 -12.55 -0.53 23.47
N ASN A 89 -11.45 -0.55 22.71
CA ASN A 89 -11.23 0.34 21.59
C ASN A 89 -11.17 -0.44 20.26
N ASP A 90 -11.15 0.27 19.17
CA ASP A 90 -10.88 -0.31 17.87
C ASP A 90 -9.44 -0.75 17.74
N PHE A 91 -9.18 -1.66 16.81
CA PHE A 91 -7.87 -2.27 16.64
C PHE A 91 -7.22 -1.80 15.35
N THR A 92 -6.05 -1.17 15.47
CA THR A 92 -5.19 -0.79 14.33
C THR A 92 -3.93 -1.65 14.33
N CYS A 93 -3.60 -2.23 13.17
CA CYS A 93 -2.36 -2.98 12.95
C CYS A 93 -1.67 -2.54 11.65
N GLY A 94 -0.40 -2.94 11.47
CA GLY A 94 0.40 -2.56 10.29
C GLY A 94 1.36 -1.40 10.55
N GLY A 95 1.21 -0.67 11.65
CA GLY A 95 2.06 0.47 12.00
C GLY A 95 3.51 0.15 12.35
N ALA A 96 3.83 -1.10 12.68
CA ALA A 96 5.18 -1.50 13.10
C ALA A 96 6.29 -1.29 12.05
N GLY A 97 5.93 -1.09 10.79
CA GLY A 97 6.88 -0.80 9.72
C GLY A 97 7.22 0.68 9.56
N TYR A 98 6.52 1.54 10.25
CA TYR A 98 6.77 2.97 10.34
C TYR A 98 7.28 3.24 11.75
N ASP A 99 8.36 3.99 11.90
CA ASP A 99 8.97 4.27 13.22
C ASP A 99 8.04 5.16 14.07
N ILE A 100 6.95 4.55 14.56
CA ILE A 100 5.89 5.19 15.34
C ILE A 100 6.23 5.17 16.84
N ASN A 101 7.41 4.71 17.21
CA ASN A 101 7.85 4.47 18.59
C ASN A 101 7.90 5.71 19.52
N GLY A 102 7.50 6.89 19.04
CA GLY A 102 7.43 8.10 19.86
C GLY A 102 6.04 8.68 20.02
N ILE A 103 5.05 8.13 19.35
CA ILE A 103 3.73 8.73 19.25
C ILE A 103 2.79 8.08 20.27
N ASN A 104 2.36 8.87 21.21
CA ASN A 104 1.27 8.74 22.20
C ASN A 104 0.84 7.30 22.62
N GLN A 105 0.48 7.10 23.87
CA GLN A 105 0.03 5.80 24.45
C GLN A 105 -1.20 5.19 23.73
N LEU A 106 -1.95 5.95 22.96
CA LEU A 106 -3.03 5.46 22.08
C LEU A 106 -2.50 4.59 20.92
N TRP A 107 -1.21 4.69 20.59
CA TRP A 107 -0.53 3.99 19.49
C TRP A 107 0.07 2.64 19.89
N THR A 108 -0.07 2.21 21.12
CA THR A 108 0.33 0.83 21.52
C THR A 108 -0.41 -0.23 20.70
N MET A 109 -1.54 0.13 20.10
CA MET A 109 -2.34 -0.74 19.22
C MET A 109 -1.87 -0.77 17.78
N GLY A 110 -1.18 0.26 17.30
CA GLY A 110 -0.59 0.29 15.94
C GLY A 110 0.81 -0.29 15.84
N VAL A 111 1.38 -0.81 16.92
CA VAL A 111 2.75 -1.37 16.96
C VAL A 111 2.81 -2.78 16.39
N THR A 112 1.69 -3.51 16.33
CA THR A 112 1.65 -4.82 15.69
C THR A 112 1.71 -4.70 14.18
N ASN A 113 2.29 -5.70 13.53
CA ASN A 113 2.22 -5.80 12.08
C ASN A 113 0.85 -6.38 11.66
N ASN A 114 0.56 -6.35 10.35
CA ASN A 114 -0.70 -6.88 9.83
C ASN A 114 -0.69 -8.42 9.60
N ALA A 115 0.41 -9.11 9.92
CA ALA A 115 0.62 -10.51 9.58
C ALA A 115 -0.45 -11.45 10.15
N GLU A 116 -0.94 -11.19 11.37
CA GLU A 116 -1.98 -12.03 11.99
C GLU A 116 -3.30 -11.95 11.26
N VAL A 117 -3.74 -10.75 10.93
CA VAL A 117 -4.96 -10.51 10.13
C VAL A 117 -4.85 -11.17 8.76
N ILE A 118 -3.72 -10.96 8.10
CA ILE A 118 -3.46 -11.53 6.77
C ILE A 118 -3.42 -13.07 6.80
N ALA A 119 -2.77 -13.67 7.80
CA ALA A 119 -2.74 -15.12 7.95
C ALA A 119 -4.13 -15.74 8.15
N ILE A 120 -5.00 -15.07 8.92
CA ILE A 120 -6.39 -15.51 9.11
C ILE A 120 -7.18 -15.43 7.80
N LEU A 121 -7.08 -14.30 7.08
CA LEU A 121 -7.81 -14.06 5.83
C LEU A 121 -7.35 -14.96 4.67
N MET A 122 -6.08 -15.33 4.64
CA MET A 122 -5.50 -16.22 3.62
C MET A 122 -5.61 -17.70 4.00
N ASP A 123 -6.19 -18.02 5.16
CA ASP A 123 -6.20 -19.38 5.75
C ASP A 123 -4.80 -19.99 5.90
N ASN A 124 -3.83 -19.19 6.26
CA ASN A 124 -2.48 -19.65 6.48
C ASN A 124 -2.32 -20.18 7.91
N ALA A 125 -2.41 -21.51 8.07
CA ALA A 125 -2.44 -22.19 9.37
C ALA A 125 -1.06 -22.50 9.95
N ASN A 126 0.00 -22.46 9.15
CA ASN A 126 1.32 -22.98 9.51
C ASN A 126 2.45 -21.99 9.21
N THR A 127 2.28 -20.70 9.56
CA THR A 127 3.35 -19.74 9.38
C THR A 127 4.28 -19.72 10.61
N THR A 128 5.57 -19.62 10.34
CA THR A 128 6.56 -19.29 11.39
C THR A 128 6.45 -17.84 11.83
N ALA A 129 5.74 -17.01 11.07
CA ALA A 129 5.57 -15.58 11.31
C ALA A 129 4.49 -15.26 12.34
N THR A 130 3.44 -16.09 12.42
CA THR A 130 2.33 -15.88 13.37
C THR A 130 1.60 -17.18 13.67
N PHE A 131 1.12 -17.31 14.91
CA PHE A 131 0.30 -18.45 15.36
C PHE A 131 -1.20 -18.12 15.39
N ALA A 132 -1.61 -16.96 14.90
CA ALA A 132 -2.99 -16.48 15.00
C ALA A 132 -4.04 -17.42 14.41
N ASN A 133 -3.71 -18.10 13.31
CA ASN A 133 -4.58 -19.10 12.68
C ASN A 133 -4.06 -20.54 12.78
N MET A 134 -3.24 -20.84 13.78
CA MET A 134 -2.71 -22.19 13.96
C MET A 134 -3.84 -23.24 14.02
N ASN A 135 -3.69 -24.31 13.26
CA ASN A 135 -4.71 -25.35 13.09
C ASN A 135 -6.08 -24.82 12.62
N HIS A 136 -6.11 -23.73 11.87
CA HIS A 136 -7.32 -23.07 11.36
C HIS A 136 -8.30 -22.60 12.46
N GLN A 137 -7.81 -22.34 13.68
CA GLN A 137 -8.67 -22.00 14.82
C GLN A 137 -9.49 -20.74 14.64
N LYS A 138 -9.01 -19.78 13.85
CA LYS A 138 -9.73 -18.55 13.53
C LYS A 138 -10.52 -18.68 12.24
N ASN A 139 -10.13 -19.57 11.33
CA ASN A 139 -10.80 -19.86 10.06
C ASN A 139 -11.15 -21.37 9.93
N PRO A 140 -12.09 -21.89 10.74
CA PRO A 140 -12.40 -23.33 10.77
C PRO A 140 -12.94 -23.89 9.46
N GLN A 141 -13.59 -23.06 8.63
CA GLN A 141 -14.09 -23.44 7.32
C GLN A 141 -13.00 -23.47 6.24
N ARG A 142 -11.78 -23.03 6.58
CA ARG A 142 -10.62 -22.97 5.65
C ARG A 142 -10.91 -22.19 4.38
N THR A 143 -11.69 -21.12 4.51
CA THR A 143 -12.06 -20.27 3.38
C THR A 143 -10.96 -19.23 3.13
N ILE A 144 -10.49 -19.14 1.89
CA ILE A 144 -9.55 -18.11 1.47
C ILE A 144 -10.35 -16.84 1.16
N PHE A 145 -10.39 -15.89 2.09
CA PHE A 145 -11.05 -14.60 1.92
C PHE A 145 -10.19 -13.61 1.15
N LEU A 146 -8.87 -13.67 1.34
CA LEU A 146 -7.91 -12.81 0.67
C LEU A 146 -6.95 -13.64 -0.18
N ASN A 147 -6.87 -13.32 -1.47
CA ASN A 147 -5.87 -13.91 -2.36
C ASN A 147 -4.81 -12.86 -2.71
N ALA A 148 -3.78 -12.76 -1.87
CA ALA A 148 -2.70 -11.81 -2.04
C ALA A 148 -1.48 -12.44 -2.71
N LYS A 149 -0.73 -11.62 -3.48
CA LYS A 149 0.53 -12.05 -4.08
C LYS A 149 1.56 -12.33 -3.00
N MET A 150 2.23 -13.47 -3.06
CA MET A 150 3.37 -13.79 -2.19
C MET A 150 4.63 -13.09 -2.68
N ALA A 151 5.40 -12.54 -1.75
CA ALA A 151 6.73 -11.97 -1.99
C ALA A 151 7.80 -12.96 -1.54
N SER A 152 8.97 -12.90 -2.18
CA SER A 152 10.12 -13.77 -1.86
C SER A 152 10.95 -13.26 -0.67
N ASP A 153 10.78 -12.01 -0.30
CA ASP A 153 11.53 -11.33 0.77
C ASP A 153 10.66 -10.31 1.53
N THR A 154 11.21 -9.74 2.58
CA THR A 154 10.52 -8.77 3.46
C THR A 154 10.57 -7.32 2.97
N ASN A 155 11.15 -7.05 1.81
CA ASN A 155 11.31 -5.70 1.24
C ASN A 155 10.59 -5.54 -0.12
N SER A 156 9.89 -6.57 -0.57
CA SER A 156 9.16 -6.57 -1.84
C SER A 156 7.64 -6.43 -1.64
N PRO A 157 6.92 -5.87 -2.64
CA PRO A 157 5.46 -5.79 -2.61
C PRO A 157 4.80 -7.18 -2.54
N GLY A 158 3.75 -7.30 -1.73
CA GLY A 158 3.04 -8.55 -1.49
C GLY A 158 3.20 -9.05 -0.06
N VAL A 159 2.78 -10.30 0.20
CA VAL A 159 2.91 -10.95 1.51
C VAL A 159 4.28 -11.60 1.62
N GLY A 160 5.13 -11.07 2.49
CA GLY A 160 6.49 -11.56 2.71
C GLY A 160 6.54 -12.85 3.53
N PRO A 161 7.75 -13.45 3.68
CA PRO A 161 7.97 -14.61 4.55
C PRO A 161 7.62 -14.33 6.02
N ASP A 162 7.62 -13.08 6.42
CA ASP A 162 7.20 -12.59 7.74
C ASP A 162 5.67 -12.45 7.89
N GLY A 163 4.91 -12.82 6.86
CA GLY A 163 3.44 -12.74 6.84
C GLY A 163 2.89 -11.33 6.62
N VAL A 164 3.73 -10.30 6.59
CA VAL A 164 3.30 -8.91 6.43
C VAL A 164 2.93 -8.61 4.98
N TYR A 165 1.72 -8.10 4.78
CA TYR A 165 1.27 -7.64 3.47
C TYR A 165 1.70 -6.20 3.21
N ARG A 166 2.43 -6.03 2.12
CA ARG A 166 3.06 -4.77 1.72
C ARG A 166 2.50 -4.26 0.41
N ASP A 167 2.37 -2.96 0.35
CA ASP A 167 1.90 -2.19 -0.80
C ASP A 167 2.91 -2.20 -1.98
N PRO A 168 2.59 -1.60 -3.16
CA PRO A 168 3.47 -1.54 -4.32
C PRO A 168 4.81 -0.81 -4.09
N TRP A 169 4.98 -0.13 -2.98
CA TRP A 169 6.25 0.52 -2.57
C TRP A 169 6.93 -0.22 -1.42
N ALA A 170 6.43 -1.41 -1.06
CA ALA A 170 6.91 -2.25 0.03
C ALA A 170 6.72 -1.66 1.45
N GLY A 171 5.81 -0.70 1.61
CA GLY A 171 5.28 -0.28 2.92
C GLY A 171 4.20 -1.24 3.40
N PRO A 172 4.07 -1.53 4.71
CA PRO A 172 2.98 -2.36 5.19
C PRO A 172 1.63 -1.65 5.02
N TYR A 173 0.57 -2.40 4.69
CA TYR A 173 -0.79 -1.89 4.81
C TYR A 173 -1.16 -1.71 6.27
N ILE A 174 -1.80 -0.59 6.59
CA ILE A 174 -2.35 -0.30 7.91
C ILE A 174 -3.84 -0.60 7.87
N ILE A 175 -4.31 -1.38 8.84
CA ILE A 175 -5.67 -1.92 8.89
C ILE A 175 -6.26 -1.59 10.24
N THR A 176 -7.41 -0.94 10.25
CA THR A 176 -8.18 -0.68 11.47
C THR A 176 -9.56 -1.34 11.34
N MET A 177 -10.00 -1.98 12.41
CA MET A 177 -11.27 -2.70 12.49
C MET A 177 -12.06 -2.23 13.69
N ASP A 178 -13.36 -2.04 13.51
CA ASP A 178 -14.34 -1.69 14.54
C ASP A 178 -14.58 -2.89 15.48
N LEU A 179 -13.76 -3.01 16.52
CA LEU A 179 -13.93 -4.06 17.54
C LEU A 179 -14.96 -3.69 18.62
N THR A 180 -15.47 -2.46 18.59
CA THR A 180 -16.55 -1.99 19.48
C THR A 180 -17.92 -2.34 18.93
N TYR A 181 -18.01 -2.67 17.63
CA TYR A 181 -19.25 -3.01 16.90
C TYR A 181 -20.29 -1.88 16.92
N ASP A 182 -19.83 -0.64 16.88
CA ASP A 182 -20.69 0.57 16.85
C ASP A 182 -20.82 1.17 15.44
N GLU A 183 -20.25 0.48 14.41
CA GLU A 183 -20.21 0.89 13.01
C GLU A 183 -19.40 2.18 12.78
N GLN A 184 -18.54 2.52 13.71
CA GLN A 184 -17.60 3.62 13.61
C GLN A 184 -16.20 3.07 13.76
N CYS A 185 -15.25 3.53 12.94
CA CYS A 185 -13.90 3.05 12.99
C CYS A 185 -12.96 4.19 13.43
N HIS A 186 -12.24 3.93 14.50
CA HIS A 186 -11.30 4.86 15.13
C HIS A 186 -9.88 4.44 14.81
N ASP A 187 -9.35 4.96 13.68
CA ASP A 187 -7.98 4.66 13.25
C ASP A 187 -6.97 5.38 14.13
N ALA A 188 -5.95 4.66 14.57
CA ALA A 188 -4.95 5.19 15.49
C ALA A 188 -4.21 6.43 14.96
N TYR A 189 -4.02 6.61 13.65
CA TYR A 189 -3.40 7.79 13.07
C TYR A 189 -4.41 8.87 12.71
N TYR A 190 -5.47 8.48 12.01
CA TYR A 190 -6.47 9.42 11.50
C TYR A 190 -7.48 9.89 12.56
N CYS A 191 -7.49 9.31 13.77
CA CYS A 191 -8.27 9.86 14.88
C CYS A 191 -7.76 11.25 15.33
N GLN A 192 -6.49 11.56 15.05
CA GLN A 192 -5.85 12.75 15.57
C GLN A 192 -6.34 14.01 14.85
N ARG A 193 -6.71 15.01 15.64
CA ARG A 193 -7.20 16.29 15.17
C ARG A 193 -6.22 16.98 14.23
N ALA A 194 -4.95 16.99 14.56
CA ALA A 194 -3.90 17.65 13.77
C ALA A 194 -3.76 17.05 12.36
N VAL A 195 -4.08 15.74 12.20
CA VAL A 195 -4.08 15.05 10.93
C VAL A 195 -5.40 15.25 10.18
N SER A 196 -6.52 15.10 10.88
CA SER A 196 -7.81 14.87 10.22
C SER A 196 -8.73 16.08 10.15
N GLN A 197 -8.56 17.10 11.02
CA GLN A 197 -9.47 18.25 11.06
C GLN A 197 -9.48 19.06 9.74
N ASN A 198 -10.67 19.35 9.23
CA ASN A 198 -10.87 20.16 8.03
C ASN A 198 -11.87 21.33 8.29
N PRO A 199 -11.46 22.61 8.15
CA PRO A 199 -10.10 23.06 7.86
C PRO A 199 -9.15 22.87 9.07
N PRO A 200 -7.85 22.66 8.81
CA PRO A 200 -6.86 22.47 9.87
C PRO A 200 -6.83 23.67 10.84
N GLY A 201 -6.76 23.37 12.15
CA GLY A 201 -6.67 24.39 13.19
C GLY A 201 -7.98 25.13 13.45
N SER A 202 -9.10 24.74 12.87
CA SER A 202 -10.41 25.34 13.15
C SER A 202 -10.76 25.19 14.64
N PRO A 203 -11.25 26.25 15.31
CA PRO A 203 -11.63 26.16 16.72
C PRO A 203 -12.94 25.39 16.95
N THR A 204 -13.73 25.11 15.90
CA THR A 204 -15.09 24.57 16.03
C THR A 204 -15.45 23.50 15.02
N SER A 205 -14.55 23.13 14.10
CA SER A 205 -14.88 22.16 13.05
C SER A 205 -14.86 20.73 13.57
N GLN A 206 -15.99 20.07 13.46
CA GLN A 206 -16.14 18.63 13.65
C GLN A 206 -15.93 17.84 12.34
N THR A 207 -15.79 18.53 11.20
CA THR A 207 -15.57 17.92 9.90
C THR A 207 -14.09 17.53 9.75
N GLY A 208 -13.85 16.32 9.28
CA GLY A 208 -12.52 15.81 8.93
C GLY A 208 -12.31 15.70 7.42
N PHE A 209 -11.05 15.48 7.01
CA PHE A 209 -10.72 15.14 5.63
C PHE A 209 -11.31 13.79 5.24
N ASN A 210 -11.66 13.66 3.97
CA ASN A 210 -12.10 12.41 3.36
C ASN A 210 -13.34 11.76 4.04
N GLY A 211 -14.26 12.57 4.57
CA GLY A 211 -15.46 12.07 5.21
C GLY A 211 -15.32 11.65 6.66
N LEU A 212 -14.17 11.89 7.28
CA LEU A 212 -14.02 11.73 8.72
C LEU A 212 -14.83 12.80 9.48
N PHE A 213 -15.27 12.47 10.67
CA PHE A 213 -15.99 13.39 11.53
C PHE A 213 -15.55 13.22 13.00
N ASN A 214 -15.72 14.26 13.79
CA ASN A 214 -15.48 14.21 15.23
C ASN A 214 -16.81 14.40 15.97
N PRO A 215 -17.28 13.43 16.74
CA PRO A 215 -18.56 13.51 17.47
C PRO A 215 -18.51 14.50 18.65
N ASP A 216 -17.31 14.85 19.11
CA ASP A 216 -17.17 15.72 20.28
C ASP A 216 -17.48 17.17 19.93
N THR A 217 -18.15 17.86 20.83
CA THR A 217 -18.55 19.24 20.64
C THR A 217 -17.33 20.13 20.36
N GLY A 218 -17.38 20.84 19.22
CA GLY A 218 -16.32 21.71 18.78
C GLY A 218 -15.14 21.01 18.09
N GLY A 219 -15.10 19.68 18.02
CA GLY A 219 -14.07 18.92 17.28
C GLY A 219 -12.64 19.18 17.77
N GLN A 220 -12.46 19.46 19.06
CA GLN A 220 -11.16 19.86 19.64
C GLN A 220 -10.37 18.68 20.21
N THR A 221 -10.94 17.48 20.17
CA THR A 221 -10.34 16.24 20.66
C THR A 221 -9.73 15.41 19.54
N ASP A 222 -8.85 14.50 19.87
CA ASP A 222 -8.31 13.49 18.97
C ASP A 222 -9.30 12.32 18.85
N ASN A 223 -10.49 12.62 18.28
CA ASN A 223 -11.61 11.69 18.18
C ASN A 223 -12.27 11.77 16.79
N TYR A 224 -11.46 11.77 15.72
CA TYR A 224 -11.98 11.71 14.37
C TYR A 224 -12.23 10.25 13.98
N LEU A 225 -13.45 9.98 13.50
CA LEU A 225 -13.99 8.67 13.21
C LEU A 225 -14.41 8.56 11.75
N TYR A 226 -14.46 7.34 11.25
CA TYR A 226 -15.07 6.98 9.97
C TYR A 226 -16.35 6.19 10.22
N HIS A 227 -17.44 6.52 9.52
CA HIS A 227 -18.65 5.71 9.51
C HIS A 227 -18.45 4.46 8.64
N GLY A 228 -18.09 3.37 9.27
CA GLY A 228 -17.83 2.08 8.64
C GLY A 228 -17.00 1.19 9.53
N LYS A 229 -17.00 -0.10 9.23
CA LYS A 229 -16.40 -1.14 10.07
C LYS A 229 -14.91 -1.36 9.87
N VAL A 230 -14.33 -0.85 8.77
CA VAL A 230 -12.95 -1.15 8.39
C VAL A 230 -12.32 0.04 7.71
N MET A 231 -11.16 0.44 8.15
CA MET A 231 -10.29 1.39 7.48
C MET A 231 -8.99 0.70 7.09
N VAL A 232 -8.59 0.82 5.82
CA VAL A 232 -7.31 0.29 5.32
C VAL A 232 -6.61 1.38 4.54
N TRP A 233 -5.31 1.53 4.77
CA TRP A 233 -4.55 2.54 4.07
C TRP A 233 -3.07 2.18 3.89
N SER A 234 -2.40 2.91 3.01
CA SER A 234 -0.97 2.83 2.71
C SER A 234 -0.36 4.22 2.79
N ALA A 235 0.87 4.32 3.27
CA ALA A 235 1.62 5.57 3.31
C ALA A 235 2.09 6.05 1.92
N GLY A 236 1.76 5.33 0.86
CA GLY A 236 1.99 5.77 -0.51
C GLY A 236 3.45 5.75 -0.98
N PRO A 237 3.75 6.50 -2.05
CA PRO A 237 5.04 6.44 -2.73
C PRO A 237 6.25 6.83 -1.91
N ASP A 238 6.11 7.75 -0.98
CA ASP A 238 7.22 8.22 -0.15
C ASP A 238 7.46 7.34 1.09
N ARG A 239 6.51 6.42 1.39
CA ARG A 239 6.54 5.49 2.52
C ARG A 239 6.70 6.20 3.86
N LYS A 240 6.14 7.38 3.99
CA LYS A 240 6.26 8.22 5.19
C LYS A 240 4.91 8.62 5.73
N ILE A 241 4.87 8.77 7.03
CA ILE A 241 3.81 9.44 7.78
C ILE A 241 4.45 10.45 8.70
N ASP A 242 3.69 11.44 9.15
CA ASP A 242 4.20 12.37 10.16
C ASP A 242 4.23 11.66 11.51
N ILE A 243 5.45 11.34 11.98
CA ILE A 243 5.70 10.65 13.25
C ILE A 243 5.93 11.60 14.43
N ALA A 244 5.75 12.90 14.23
CA ALA A 244 5.82 13.85 15.34
C ALA A 244 4.76 13.53 16.41
N ASN A 245 5.04 13.86 17.67
CA ASN A 245 4.11 13.62 18.77
C ASN A 245 3.78 14.95 19.50
N PRO A 246 2.57 15.49 19.30
CA PRO A 246 1.54 15.07 18.34
C PRO A 246 1.97 15.34 16.89
N PRO A 247 1.36 14.67 15.88
CA PRO A 247 1.57 14.98 14.47
C PRO A 247 1.20 16.44 14.18
N THR A 248 1.88 17.04 13.22
CA THR A 248 1.66 18.45 12.85
C THR A 248 1.19 18.60 11.40
N THR A 249 1.25 17.53 10.63
CA THR A 249 0.97 17.52 9.18
C THR A 249 -0.44 17.01 8.90
N PRO A 250 -1.35 17.88 8.41
CA PRO A 250 -2.68 17.47 7.98
C PRO A 250 -2.67 16.41 6.86
N ALA A 251 -3.75 15.63 6.75
CA ALA A 251 -3.88 14.53 5.82
C ALA A 251 -3.72 14.90 4.34
N ASN A 252 -3.97 16.16 3.97
CA ASN A 252 -3.93 16.64 2.58
C ASN A 252 -2.63 17.34 2.17
N VAL A 253 -1.64 17.40 3.04
CA VAL A 253 -0.37 18.09 2.77
C VAL A 253 0.85 17.26 3.19
N GLY A 254 2.03 17.71 2.79
CA GLY A 254 3.31 17.11 3.18
C GLY A 254 3.39 15.63 2.85
N VAL A 255 3.88 14.85 3.78
CA VAL A 255 4.05 13.39 3.66
C VAL A 255 2.73 12.61 3.66
N ASN A 256 1.64 13.20 4.15
CA ASN A 256 0.35 12.51 4.24
C ASN A 256 -0.50 12.61 2.97
N LYS A 257 -0.21 13.56 2.05
CA LYS A 257 -1.07 13.86 0.90
C LYS A 257 -1.09 12.78 -0.18
N ASP A 258 -0.14 11.89 -0.19
CA ASP A 258 -0.01 10.83 -1.16
C ASP A 258 -0.36 9.44 -0.60
N ASN A 259 -0.81 9.39 0.65
CA ASN A 259 -1.43 8.21 1.24
C ASN A 259 -2.60 7.73 0.38
N VAL A 260 -2.78 6.41 0.32
CA VAL A 260 -3.89 5.77 -0.40
C VAL A 260 -4.84 5.20 0.65
N LEU A 261 -6.10 5.64 0.63
CA LEU A 261 -7.08 5.36 1.69
C LEU A 261 -8.25 4.54 1.15
N SER A 262 -8.87 3.67 1.97
CA SER A 262 -10.07 2.90 1.60
C SER A 262 -11.36 3.71 1.60
N TRP A 263 -11.36 4.88 2.23
CA TRP A 263 -12.55 5.71 2.46
C TRP A 263 -12.53 7.04 1.68
N GLN A 264 -11.75 7.12 0.60
CA GLN A 264 -11.74 8.24 -0.36
C GLN A 264 -12.76 8.04 -1.45
#